data_fcb26f76338e381c4c2d6600af2cd4cf
#
_entry.id   fcb26f76338e381c4c2d6600af2cd4cf
#
_cell.length_a   1.000
_cell.length_b   1.000
_cell.length_c   1.000
_cell.angle_alpha   90.00
_cell.angle_beta   90.00
_cell.angle_gamma   90.00
#
_symmetry.space_group_name_H-M   'P 1'
#
loop_
_entity.id
_entity.type
_entity.pdbx_description
1 polymer ?
#
loop_
_entity_poly.entity_id
_entity_poly.type
_entity_poly.pdbx_seq_one_letter_code
_entity_poly.pdbx_strand_id
1 'polypeptide(L)'
;MSDDTGAEKRDTATRFGRAAADYRDSDTHRRGADLETLAAWCAGADRALDVATGAGHTAGALRREDVASVVAVDAATAMVGTAVDAYGVDGCVADAERLPFRAAAFEAVTCRIAAHHFPNPERFVEEAARVLTPGGTLAFEDNVAPANPREARFVDGVERLRDPSHVGLDTPAEWRRRFVAAGFTVEEETTVTRRLDFQAWCDRTAVSERDRRELRRRFAEADAALHERFAIVSGPEGIESFVVPKRLFRLRKRGSTAGTDPGRADER
;
A
#
# COMPACT_ATOMS: atom_id res chain seq x y z
N MET A 1 23.91 9.61 2.30
CA MET A 1 22.46 9.42 2.33
C MET A 1 21.98 8.05 1.82
N SER A 2 22.77 7.24 1.07
CA SER A 2 22.31 5.94 0.54
C SER A 2 22.45 4.75 1.50
N ASP A 3 23.24 4.85 2.56
CA ASP A 3 23.49 3.71 3.47
C ASP A 3 22.43 3.62 4.58
N ASP A 4 21.86 4.75 4.98
CA ASP A 4 20.84 4.86 6.03
C ASP A 4 19.49 4.26 5.59
N THR A 5 19.05 4.57 4.38
CA THR A 5 17.81 4.05 3.79
C THR A 5 17.80 2.51 3.64
N GLY A 6 18.97 1.93 3.36
CA GLY A 6 19.11 0.47 3.28
C GLY A 6 18.99 -0.22 4.65
N ALA A 7 19.45 0.43 5.73
CA ALA A 7 19.28 -0.08 7.08
C ALA A 7 17.82 -0.01 7.53
N GLU A 8 17.14 1.10 7.29
CA GLU A 8 15.70 1.29 7.60
C GLU A 8 14.83 0.22 6.92
N LYS A 9 15.06 -0.05 5.62
CA LYS A 9 14.34 -1.10 4.89
C LYS A 9 14.56 -2.49 5.48
N ARG A 10 15.80 -2.83 5.90
CA ARG A 10 16.09 -4.12 6.55
C ARG A 10 15.40 -4.24 7.91
N ASP A 11 15.38 -3.18 8.69
CA ASP A 11 14.70 -3.16 9.99
C ASP A 11 13.19 -3.32 9.83
N THR A 12 12.59 -2.63 8.86
CA THR A 12 11.18 -2.77 8.47
C THR A 12 10.86 -4.22 8.07
N ALA A 13 11.63 -4.81 7.15
CA ALA A 13 11.46 -6.20 6.73
C ALA A 13 11.59 -7.20 7.90
N THR A 14 12.54 -6.99 8.82
CA THR A 14 12.74 -7.82 10.01
C THR A 14 11.53 -7.74 10.94
N ARG A 15 11.00 -6.55 11.16
CA ARG A 15 9.83 -6.29 12.02
C ARG A 15 8.57 -6.97 11.46
N PHE A 16 8.27 -6.77 10.18
CA PHE A 16 7.15 -7.44 9.51
C PHE A 16 7.31 -8.95 9.46
N GLY A 17 8.52 -9.45 9.25
CA GLY A 17 8.80 -10.88 9.26
C GLY A 17 8.45 -11.55 10.60
N ARG A 18 8.66 -10.88 11.74
CA ARG A 18 8.27 -11.37 13.07
C ARG A 18 6.76 -11.39 13.30
N ALA A 19 6.03 -10.49 12.65
CA ALA A 19 4.59 -10.33 12.77
C ALA A 19 3.79 -11.14 11.71
N ALA A 20 4.45 -11.95 10.87
CA ALA A 20 3.82 -12.63 9.73
C ALA A 20 2.59 -13.48 10.12
N ALA A 21 2.64 -14.18 11.27
CA ALA A 21 1.52 -14.98 11.77
C ALA A 21 0.32 -14.09 12.16
N ASP A 22 0.56 -12.97 12.84
CA ASP A 22 -0.49 -12.05 13.28
C ASP A 22 -1.16 -11.37 12.08
N TYR A 23 -0.38 -11.04 11.03
CA TYR A 23 -0.91 -10.49 9.78
C TYR A 23 -1.75 -11.51 9.01
N ARG A 24 -1.35 -12.80 8.99
CA ARG A 24 -2.11 -13.87 8.35
C ARG A 24 -3.52 -13.99 8.93
N ASP A 25 -3.65 -13.89 10.24
CA ASP A 25 -4.91 -14.09 10.94
C ASP A 25 -5.71 -12.80 11.15
N SER A 26 -5.18 -11.66 10.69
CA SER A 26 -5.81 -10.34 10.81
C SER A 26 -7.04 -10.19 9.89
N ASP A 27 -8.23 -10.18 10.46
CA ASP A 27 -9.48 -9.94 9.72
C ASP A 27 -9.48 -8.60 8.95
N THR A 28 -8.71 -7.61 9.43
CA THR A 28 -8.56 -6.30 8.78
C THR A 28 -7.93 -6.40 7.40
N HIS A 29 -7.03 -7.35 7.19
CA HIS A 29 -6.30 -7.52 5.94
C HIS A 29 -6.89 -8.63 5.07
N ARG A 30 -7.56 -9.60 5.70
CA ARG A 30 -8.08 -10.82 5.07
C ARG A 30 -9.40 -10.64 4.34
N ARG A 31 -10.21 -9.63 4.71
CA ARG A 31 -11.58 -9.43 4.20
C ARG A 31 -11.89 -7.95 4.07
N GLY A 32 -12.71 -7.63 3.09
CA GLY A 32 -13.24 -6.28 2.90
C GLY A 32 -13.53 -5.97 1.44
N ALA A 33 -14.50 -5.10 1.21
CA ALA A 33 -14.85 -4.66 -0.14
C ALA A 33 -13.68 -3.98 -0.87
N ASP A 34 -12.75 -3.40 -0.12
CA ASP A 34 -11.49 -2.83 -0.63
C ASP A 34 -10.63 -3.90 -1.33
N LEU A 35 -10.42 -5.04 -0.65
CA LEU A 35 -9.66 -6.15 -1.20
C LEU A 35 -10.33 -6.75 -2.45
N GLU A 36 -11.64 -6.95 -2.40
CA GLU A 36 -12.43 -7.47 -3.52
C GLU A 36 -12.41 -6.50 -4.71
N THR A 37 -12.56 -5.21 -4.46
CA THR A 37 -12.48 -4.18 -5.50
C THR A 37 -11.11 -4.16 -6.20
N LEU A 38 -10.02 -4.19 -5.42
CA LEU A 38 -8.66 -4.23 -5.96
C LEU A 38 -8.44 -5.47 -6.85
N ALA A 39 -8.87 -6.64 -6.39
CA ALA A 39 -8.72 -7.87 -7.13
C ALA A 39 -9.56 -7.86 -8.41
N ALA A 40 -10.82 -7.40 -8.35
CA ALA A 40 -11.73 -7.29 -9.50
C ALA A 40 -11.19 -6.36 -10.59
N TRP A 41 -10.47 -5.29 -10.23
CA TRP A 41 -9.80 -4.41 -11.22
C TRP A 41 -8.69 -5.11 -12.01
N CYS A 42 -8.17 -6.23 -11.49
CA CYS A 42 -7.14 -7.04 -12.13
C CYS A 42 -7.69 -8.29 -12.83
N ALA A 43 -9.01 -8.51 -12.79
CA ALA A 43 -9.64 -9.67 -13.42
C ALA A 43 -9.30 -9.76 -14.92
N GLY A 44 -9.03 -11.00 -15.39
CA GLY A 44 -8.66 -11.25 -16.78
C GLY A 44 -7.18 -10.99 -17.12
N ALA A 45 -6.33 -10.65 -16.15
CA ALA A 45 -4.90 -10.60 -16.34
C ALA A 45 -4.32 -12.03 -16.40
N ASP A 46 -3.41 -12.31 -17.34
CA ASP A 46 -2.70 -13.57 -17.35
C ASP A 46 -1.66 -13.64 -16.21
N ARG A 47 -0.96 -12.52 -15.95
CA ARG A 47 0.08 -12.45 -14.91
C ARG A 47 -0.09 -11.18 -14.06
N ALA A 48 -0.19 -11.38 -12.76
CA ALA A 48 -0.22 -10.29 -11.80
C ALA A 48 0.97 -10.34 -10.83
N LEU A 49 1.36 -9.16 -10.34
CA LEU A 49 2.38 -8.98 -9.32
C LEU A 49 1.74 -8.30 -8.11
N ASP A 50 1.80 -8.92 -6.94
CA ASP A 50 1.37 -8.32 -5.68
C ASP A 50 2.60 -7.81 -4.92
N VAL A 51 2.78 -6.49 -4.87
CA VAL A 51 3.95 -5.82 -4.28
C VAL A 51 3.68 -5.47 -2.83
N ALA A 52 4.64 -5.77 -1.95
CA ALA A 52 4.51 -5.74 -0.50
C ALA A 52 3.31 -6.60 -0.05
N THR A 53 3.34 -7.84 -0.50
CA THR A 53 2.22 -8.79 -0.38
C THR A 53 1.83 -9.09 1.07
N GLY A 54 2.73 -8.87 2.03
CA GLY A 54 2.53 -9.27 3.41
C GLY A 54 2.17 -10.76 3.52
N ALA A 55 1.12 -11.07 4.25
CA ALA A 55 0.64 -12.45 4.38
C ALA A 55 -0.07 -13.02 3.12
N GLY A 56 -0.09 -12.29 1.99
CA GLY A 56 -0.58 -12.78 0.71
C GLY A 56 -2.08 -12.60 0.46
N HIS A 57 -2.80 -11.83 1.25
CA HIS A 57 -4.25 -11.74 1.14
C HIS A 57 -4.70 -11.18 -0.23
N THR A 58 -3.98 -10.19 -0.76
CA THR A 58 -4.26 -9.63 -2.09
C THR A 58 -3.89 -10.62 -3.18
N ALA A 59 -2.74 -11.29 -3.07
CA ALA A 59 -2.35 -12.36 -3.99
C ALA A 59 -3.39 -13.50 -4.04
N GLY A 60 -3.91 -13.90 -2.86
CA GLY A 60 -5.00 -14.88 -2.76
C GLY A 60 -6.32 -14.38 -3.36
N ALA A 61 -6.61 -13.08 -3.28
CA ALA A 61 -7.80 -12.48 -3.90
C ALA A 61 -7.68 -12.50 -5.43
N LEU A 62 -6.52 -12.14 -5.99
CA LEU A 62 -6.23 -12.22 -7.42
C LEU A 62 -6.44 -13.63 -7.99
N ARG A 63 -6.02 -14.66 -7.24
CA ARG A 63 -6.27 -16.07 -7.63
C ARG A 63 -7.76 -16.41 -7.71
N ARG A 64 -8.61 -15.78 -6.89
CA ARG A 64 -10.08 -15.97 -6.94
C ARG A 64 -10.75 -15.24 -8.09
N GLU A 65 -10.10 -14.22 -8.65
CA GLU A 65 -10.51 -13.49 -9.86
C GLU A 65 -9.95 -14.12 -11.14
N ASP A 66 -9.57 -15.41 -11.08
CA ASP A 66 -9.07 -16.20 -12.20
C ASP A 66 -7.79 -15.64 -12.87
N VAL A 67 -6.98 -14.89 -12.14
CA VAL A 67 -5.64 -14.50 -12.60
C VAL A 67 -4.77 -15.75 -12.68
N ALA A 68 -4.28 -16.09 -13.88
CA ALA A 68 -3.66 -17.39 -14.14
C ALA A 68 -2.32 -17.57 -13.41
N SER A 69 -1.51 -16.51 -13.29
CA SER A 69 -0.23 -16.52 -12.56
C SER A 69 -0.12 -15.31 -11.66
N VAL A 70 0.13 -15.52 -10.38
CA VAL A 70 0.34 -14.46 -9.39
C VAL A 70 1.70 -14.63 -8.74
N VAL A 71 2.49 -13.56 -8.75
CA VAL A 71 3.78 -13.47 -8.04
C VAL A 71 3.60 -12.55 -6.83
N ALA A 72 3.89 -13.06 -5.64
CA ALA A 72 3.86 -12.32 -4.38
C ALA A 72 5.27 -11.81 -4.05
N VAL A 73 5.43 -10.50 -3.88
CA VAL A 73 6.72 -9.86 -3.55
C VAL A 73 6.64 -9.17 -2.21
N ASP A 74 7.62 -9.42 -1.37
CA ASP A 74 7.83 -8.70 -0.11
C ASP A 74 9.33 -8.62 0.21
N ALA A 75 9.74 -7.60 0.98
CA ALA A 75 11.11 -7.51 1.47
C ALA A 75 11.39 -8.50 2.61
N ALA A 76 10.35 -8.96 3.32
CA ALA A 76 10.44 -9.91 4.41
C ALA A 76 10.24 -11.35 3.90
N THR A 77 11.28 -12.19 4.00
CA THR A 77 11.24 -13.61 3.57
C THR A 77 10.10 -14.39 4.22
N ALA A 78 9.82 -14.14 5.51
CA ALA A 78 8.73 -14.81 6.23
C ALA A 78 7.33 -14.45 5.66
N MET A 79 7.14 -13.22 5.20
CA MET A 79 5.90 -12.79 4.53
C MET A 79 5.72 -13.52 3.20
N VAL A 80 6.77 -13.57 2.38
CA VAL A 80 6.75 -14.32 1.11
C VAL A 80 6.41 -15.79 1.34
N GLY A 81 7.07 -16.45 2.32
CA GLY A 81 6.79 -17.84 2.68
C GLY A 81 5.33 -18.03 3.09
N THR A 82 4.80 -17.14 3.94
CA THR A 82 3.39 -17.18 4.37
C THR A 82 2.42 -17.06 3.18
N ALA A 83 2.69 -16.16 2.24
CA ALA A 83 1.85 -15.97 1.04
C ALA A 83 1.85 -17.21 0.15
N VAL A 84 3.04 -17.77 -0.11
CA VAL A 84 3.21 -19.01 -0.90
C VAL A 84 2.46 -20.17 -0.27
N ASP A 85 2.67 -20.42 1.02
CA ASP A 85 2.06 -21.54 1.74
C ASP A 85 0.53 -21.42 1.85
N ALA A 86 0.03 -20.19 2.04
CA ALA A 86 -1.40 -19.97 2.22
C ALA A 86 -2.21 -19.96 0.92
N TYR A 87 -1.62 -19.53 -0.20
CA TYR A 87 -2.37 -19.25 -1.43
C TYR A 87 -1.84 -19.95 -2.69
N GLY A 88 -0.73 -20.69 -2.60
CA GLY A 88 -0.15 -21.41 -3.73
C GLY A 88 0.29 -20.49 -4.87
N VAL A 89 0.81 -19.32 -4.53
CA VAL A 89 1.33 -18.32 -5.48
C VAL A 89 2.85 -18.43 -5.58
N ASP A 90 3.45 -17.89 -6.63
CA ASP A 90 4.91 -17.78 -6.72
C ASP A 90 5.41 -16.69 -5.78
N GLY A 91 6.56 -16.92 -5.13
CA GLY A 91 7.15 -15.98 -4.18
C GLY A 91 8.47 -15.37 -4.64
N CYS A 92 8.69 -14.09 -4.37
CA CYS A 92 9.96 -13.42 -4.62
C CYS A 92 10.29 -12.45 -3.49
N VAL A 93 11.48 -12.57 -2.90
CA VAL A 93 11.95 -11.61 -1.90
C VAL A 93 12.65 -10.46 -2.61
N ALA A 94 12.07 -9.25 -2.54
CA ALA A 94 12.62 -8.07 -3.20
C ALA A 94 12.14 -6.76 -2.58
N ASP A 95 12.89 -5.70 -2.87
CA ASP A 95 12.52 -4.32 -2.56
C ASP A 95 11.50 -3.79 -3.57
N ALA A 96 10.38 -3.24 -3.09
CA ALA A 96 9.34 -2.62 -3.91
C ALA A 96 9.87 -1.48 -4.81
N GLU A 97 10.93 -0.79 -4.37
CA GLU A 97 11.58 0.29 -5.11
C GLU A 97 12.63 -0.22 -6.12
N ARG A 98 12.84 -1.55 -6.21
CA ARG A 98 13.76 -2.20 -7.14
C ARG A 98 13.33 -3.63 -7.43
N LEU A 99 12.34 -3.80 -8.29
CA LEU A 99 11.75 -5.08 -8.64
C LEU A 99 12.65 -5.90 -9.59
N PRO A 100 12.94 -7.17 -9.29
CA PRO A 100 13.87 -8.01 -10.09
C PRO A 100 13.20 -8.62 -11.32
N PHE A 101 12.27 -7.91 -11.95
CA PHE A 101 11.56 -8.36 -13.14
C PHE A 101 11.92 -7.51 -14.35
N ARG A 102 11.82 -8.11 -15.54
CA ARG A 102 11.97 -7.38 -16.79
C ARG A 102 10.82 -6.36 -16.98
N ALA A 103 11.06 -5.37 -17.82
CA ALA A 103 10.00 -4.46 -18.24
C ALA A 103 8.86 -5.21 -18.95
N ALA A 104 7.63 -4.74 -18.80
CA ALA A 104 6.43 -5.29 -19.42
C ALA A 104 6.26 -6.81 -19.18
N ALA A 105 6.41 -7.23 -17.93
CA ALA A 105 6.30 -8.64 -17.52
C ALA A 105 4.92 -9.02 -16.96
N PHE A 106 4.10 -8.02 -16.60
CA PHE A 106 2.82 -8.22 -15.93
C PHE A 106 1.71 -7.37 -16.56
N GLU A 107 0.50 -7.90 -16.62
CA GLU A 107 -0.71 -7.17 -17.04
C GLU A 107 -1.37 -6.43 -15.88
N ALA A 108 -1.14 -6.91 -14.64
CA ALA A 108 -1.63 -6.26 -13.43
C ALA A 108 -0.53 -6.20 -12.35
N VAL A 109 -0.55 -5.10 -11.59
CA VAL A 109 0.25 -4.92 -10.38
C VAL A 109 -0.70 -4.47 -9.28
N THR A 110 -0.56 -5.03 -8.08
CA THR A 110 -1.26 -4.58 -6.88
C THR A 110 -0.27 -4.10 -5.82
N CYS A 111 -0.66 -3.11 -5.02
CA CYS A 111 0.00 -2.74 -3.79
C CYS A 111 -1.05 -2.23 -2.81
N ARG A 112 -1.14 -2.86 -1.64
CA ARG A 112 -2.23 -2.60 -0.70
C ARG A 112 -1.72 -2.36 0.71
N ILE A 113 -1.98 -1.14 1.23
CA ILE A 113 -1.70 -0.73 2.63
C ILE A 113 -0.23 -0.95 2.99
N ALA A 114 0.68 -0.47 2.15
CA ALA A 114 2.12 -0.70 2.31
C ALA A 114 3.00 0.51 1.95
N ALA A 115 2.55 1.36 1.03
CA ALA A 115 3.42 2.39 0.47
C ALA A 115 3.82 3.49 1.47
N HIS A 116 3.07 3.64 2.57
CA HIS A 116 3.45 4.50 3.70
C HIS A 116 4.69 4.02 4.47
N HIS A 117 5.23 2.85 4.13
CA HIS A 117 6.52 2.33 4.59
C HIS A 117 7.66 2.51 3.57
N PHE A 118 7.38 3.02 2.38
CA PHE A 118 8.40 3.16 1.34
C PHE A 118 9.14 4.49 1.50
N PRO A 119 10.46 4.49 1.71
CA PRO A 119 11.25 5.72 1.78
C PRO A 119 11.21 6.57 0.50
N ASN A 120 11.06 5.93 -0.66
CA ASN A 120 10.99 6.61 -1.95
C ASN A 120 9.77 6.09 -2.75
N PRO A 121 8.54 6.50 -2.42
CA PRO A 121 7.33 5.99 -3.06
C PRO A 121 7.28 6.29 -4.57
N GLU A 122 7.99 7.33 -5.06
CA GLU A 122 8.16 7.60 -6.48
C GLU A 122 8.82 6.43 -7.20
N ARG A 123 9.89 5.86 -6.61
CA ARG A 123 10.61 4.72 -7.20
C ARG A 123 9.74 3.48 -7.29
N PHE A 124 8.89 3.24 -6.29
CA PHE A 124 7.90 2.17 -6.37
C PHE A 124 6.95 2.38 -7.55
N VAL A 125 6.43 3.60 -7.73
CA VAL A 125 5.49 3.91 -8.83
C VAL A 125 6.18 3.77 -10.20
N GLU A 126 7.45 4.19 -10.31
CA GLU A 126 8.28 4.01 -11.53
C GLU A 126 8.51 2.52 -11.83
N GLU A 127 8.84 1.72 -10.82
CA GLU A 127 9.03 0.28 -10.97
C GLU A 127 7.72 -0.44 -11.36
N ALA A 128 6.59 -0.07 -10.73
CA ALA A 128 5.29 -0.59 -11.11
C ALA A 128 4.97 -0.25 -12.59
N ALA A 129 5.24 0.99 -13.02
CA ALA A 129 5.08 1.37 -14.41
C ALA A 129 6.03 0.60 -15.33
N ARG A 130 7.27 0.35 -14.93
CA ARG A 130 8.27 -0.37 -15.73
C ARG A 130 7.87 -1.83 -15.96
N VAL A 131 7.44 -2.51 -14.91
CA VAL A 131 7.12 -3.96 -14.98
C VAL A 131 5.78 -4.23 -15.63
N LEU A 132 4.85 -3.28 -15.65
CA LEU A 132 3.57 -3.40 -16.35
C LEU A 132 3.71 -3.35 -17.86
N THR A 133 2.91 -4.14 -18.55
CA THR A 133 2.70 -4.01 -20.00
C THR A 133 2.03 -2.68 -20.34
N PRO A 134 2.19 -2.14 -21.56
CA PRO A 134 1.38 -1.03 -22.04
C PRO A 134 -0.12 -1.38 -21.93
N GLY A 135 -0.91 -0.51 -21.35
CA GLY A 135 -2.33 -0.79 -21.06
C GLY A 135 -2.58 -1.68 -19.84
N GLY A 136 -1.53 -2.09 -19.11
CA GLY A 136 -1.67 -2.84 -17.86
C GLY A 136 -2.24 -2.01 -16.71
N THR A 137 -2.78 -2.67 -15.71
CA THR A 137 -3.46 -2.07 -14.56
C THR A 137 -2.56 -2.04 -13.33
N LEU A 138 -2.43 -0.88 -12.68
CA LEU A 138 -2.00 -0.78 -11.28
C LEU A 138 -3.23 -0.56 -10.40
N ALA A 139 -3.53 -1.51 -9.51
CA ALA A 139 -4.55 -1.39 -8.49
C ALA A 139 -3.86 -1.08 -7.15
N PHE A 140 -4.04 0.14 -6.67
CA PHE A 140 -3.32 0.68 -5.52
C PHE A 140 -4.28 1.08 -4.40
N GLU A 141 -3.93 0.74 -3.15
CA GLU A 141 -4.63 1.20 -1.95
C GLU A 141 -3.62 1.59 -0.89
N ASP A 142 -3.82 2.76 -0.27
CA ASP A 142 -3.12 3.10 0.96
C ASP A 142 -3.91 4.04 1.86
N ASN A 143 -3.49 4.14 3.12
CA ASN A 143 -3.88 5.22 4.01
C ASN A 143 -3.43 6.55 3.40
N VAL A 144 -4.24 7.59 3.55
CA VAL A 144 -3.93 8.89 2.97
C VAL A 144 -4.01 10.01 4.01
N ALA A 145 -3.10 10.96 3.87
CA ALA A 145 -3.16 12.18 4.67
C ALA A 145 -4.36 13.05 4.24
N PRO A 146 -5.03 13.69 5.20
CA PRO A 146 -5.93 14.81 4.90
C PRO A 146 -5.19 15.97 4.23
N ALA A 147 -5.92 16.75 3.43
CA ALA A 147 -5.35 17.96 2.80
C ALA A 147 -5.04 19.08 3.83
N ASN A 148 -5.71 19.08 4.98
CA ASN A 148 -5.43 20.01 6.05
C ASN A 148 -4.12 19.64 6.76
N PRO A 149 -3.09 20.52 6.78
CA PRO A 149 -1.78 20.21 7.35
C PRO A 149 -1.80 19.85 8.84
N ARG A 150 -2.77 20.38 9.61
CA ARG A 150 -2.92 20.08 11.04
C ARG A 150 -3.44 18.65 11.23
N GLU A 151 -4.47 18.27 10.46
CA GLU A 151 -5.02 16.92 10.49
C GLU A 151 -3.99 15.88 10.00
N ALA A 152 -3.23 16.24 8.96
CA ALA A 152 -2.14 15.41 8.44
C ALA A 152 -1.06 15.17 9.51
N ARG A 153 -0.60 16.23 10.22
CA ARG A 153 0.37 16.09 11.31
C ARG A 153 -0.15 15.24 12.47
N PHE A 154 -1.44 15.34 12.78
CA PHE A 154 -2.04 14.53 13.83
C PHE A 154 -1.98 13.04 13.48
N VAL A 155 -2.52 12.64 12.32
CA VAL A 155 -2.57 11.24 11.91
C VAL A 155 -1.16 10.67 11.70
N ASP A 156 -0.26 11.40 11.06
CA ASP A 156 1.12 11.00 10.86
C ASP A 156 1.87 10.82 12.20
N GLY A 157 1.61 11.71 13.15
CA GLY A 157 2.20 11.64 14.49
C GLY A 157 1.73 10.43 15.31
N VAL A 158 0.46 10.02 15.19
CA VAL A 158 -0.04 8.82 15.89
C VAL A 158 0.41 7.54 15.19
N GLU A 159 0.47 7.53 13.85
CA GLU A 159 0.97 6.36 13.10
C GLU A 159 2.47 6.12 13.36
N ARG A 160 3.32 7.15 13.38
CA ARG A 160 4.76 7.03 13.71
C ARG A 160 4.99 6.53 15.14
N LEU A 161 4.15 6.93 16.07
CA LEU A 161 4.27 6.47 17.46
C LEU A 161 3.84 5.00 17.60
N ARG A 162 2.85 4.58 16.82
CA ARG A 162 2.41 3.19 16.76
C ARG A 162 3.41 2.29 16.05
N ASP A 163 3.93 2.75 14.92
CA ASP A 163 4.81 1.96 14.05
C ASP A 163 6.03 2.79 13.62
N PRO A 164 7.20 2.55 14.22
CA PRO A 164 8.43 3.26 13.85
C PRO A 164 8.88 3.05 12.40
N SER A 165 8.34 2.06 11.69
CA SER A 165 8.61 1.87 10.26
C SER A 165 7.76 2.76 9.34
N HIS A 166 6.81 3.50 9.91
CA HIS A 166 5.99 4.46 9.18
C HIS A 166 6.82 5.64 8.69
N VAL A 167 6.92 5.81 7.38
CA VAL A 167 7.68 6.92 6.77
C VAL A 167 6.81 8.17 6.67
N GLY A 168 5.57 8.04 6.21
CA GLY A 168 4.62 9.13 6.11
C GLY A 168 3.42 8.79 5.23
N LEU A 169 2.37 9.62 5.37
CA LEU A 169 1.19 9.55 4.53
C LEU A 169 1.22 10.64 3.47
N ASP A 170 1.04 10.26 2.23
CA ASP A 170 0.76 11.21 1.14
C ASP A 170 -0.73 11.53 1.03
N THR A 171 -1.03 12.73 0.59
CA THR A 171 -2.40 13.11 0.22
C THR A 171 -2.82 12.42 -1.08
N PRO A 172 -4.13 12.27 -1.35
CA PRO A 172 -4.60 11.77 -2.66
C PRO A 172 -4.09 12.59 -3.85
N ALA A 173 -3.89 13.90 -3.67
CA ALA A 173 -3.35 14.77 -4.71
C ALA A 173 -1.86 14.48 -5.00
N GLU A 174 -1.08 14.16 -3.97
CA GLU A 174 0.32 13.74 -4.12
C GLU A 174 0.43 12.41 -4.84
N TRP A 175 -0.36 11.42 -4.47
CA TRP A 175 -0.43 10.14 -5.17
C TRP A 175 -0.79 10.32 -6.65
N ARG A 176 -1.82 11.11 -6.97
CA ARG A 176 -2.18 11.39 -8.39
C ARG A 176 -1.01 12.00 -9.16
N ARG A 177 -0.28 12.95 -8.58
CA ARG A 177 0.88 13.57 -9.24
C ARG A 177 1.96 12.52 -9.55
N ARG A 178 2.30 11.63 -8.58
CA ARG A 178 3.28 10.56 -8.78
C ARG A 178 2.84 9.61 -9.89
N PHE A 179 1.58 9.16 -9.87
CA PHE A 179 1.05 8.26 -10.90
C PHE A 179 1.10 8.89 -12.29
N VAL A 180 0.65 10.12 -12.44
CA VAL A 180 0.67 10.82 -13.73
C VAL A 180 2.09 11.04 -14.25
N ALA A 181 3.02 11.38 -13.35
CA ALA A 181 4.44 11.56 -13.68
C ALA A 181 5.08 10.24 -14.18
N ALA A 182 4.73 9.11 -13.60
CA ALA A 182 5.22 7.78 -14.00
C ALA A 182 4.50 7.20 -15.24
N GLY A 183 3.58 7.95 -15.86
CA GLY A 183 2.94 7.54 -17.11
C GLY A 183 1.63 6.79 -16.94
N PHE A 184 0.97 6.90 -15.79
CA PHE A 184 -0.37 6.36 -15.59
C PHE A 184 -1.48 7.36 -15.93
N THR A 185 -2.65 6.81 -16.24
CA THR A 185 -3.94 7.52 -16.24
C THR A 185 -4.75 6.99 -15.06
N VAL A 186 -5.32 7.87 -14.25
CA VAL A 186 -6.25 7.49 -13.18
C VAL A 186 -7.62 7.23 -13.81
N GLU A 187 -8.08 5.97 -13.77
CA GLU A 187 -9.38 5.56 -14.31
C GLU A 187 -10.47 5.65 -13.27
N GLU A 188 -10.17 5.18 -12.05
CA GLU A 188 -11.10 5.19 -10.93
C GLU A 188 -10.37 5.61 -9.66
N GLU A 189 -11.08 6.31 -8.79
CA GLU A 189 -10.62 6.66 -7.46
C GLU A 189 -11.79 6.60 -6.48
N THR A 190 -11.61 5.87 -5.38
CA THR A 190 -12.63 5.78 -4.34
C THR A 190 -12.04 5.86 -2.95
N THR A 191 -12.86 6.31 -1.99
CA THR A 191 -12.48 6.36 -0.57
C THR A 191 -13.12 5.17 0.14
N VAL A 192 -12.30 4.47 0.91
CA VAL A 192 -12.78 3.48 1.86
C VAL A 192 -12.46 3.95 3.27
N THR A 193 -13.44 3.86 4.13
CA THR A 193 -13.28 4.15 5.57
C THR A 193 -13.51 2.87 6.36
N ARG A 194 -12.61 2.60 7.29
CA ARG A 194 -12.77 1.48 8.22
C ARG A 194 -12.54 1.98 9.63
N ARG A 195 -13.44 1.62 10.53
CA ARG A 195 -13.27 1.89 11.95
C ARG A 195 -12.20 0.95 12.50
N LEU A 196 -11.22 1.52 13.16
CA LEU A 196 -10.13 0.82 13.81
C LEU A 196 -10.42 0.78 15.32
N ASP A 197 -10.50 -0.41 15.89
CA ASP A 197 -10.46 -0.60 17.33
C ASP A 197 -9.06 -0.24 17.83
N PHE A 198 -8.97 0.64 18.83
CA PHE A 198 -7.70 1.18 19.31
C PHE A 198 -6.79 0.09 19.91
N GLN A 199 -7.37 -0.82 20.68
CA GLN A 199 -6.60 -1.88 21.33
C GLN A 199 -6.00 -2.82 20.28
N ALA A 200 -6.85 -3.35 19.38
CA ALA A 200 -6.42 -4.24 18.31
C ALA A 200 -5.44 -3.57 17.34
N TRP A 201 -5.58 -2.23 17.12
CA TRP A 201 -4.67 -1.45 16.30
C TRP A 201 -3.28 -1.34 16.91
N CYS A 202 -3.20 -1.14 18.24
CA CYS A 202 -1.93 -1.14 18.97
C CYS A 202 -1.30 -2.54 19.08
N ASP A 203 -2.11 -3.57 19.30
CA ASP A 203 -1.62 -4.95 19.49
C ASP A 203 -0.90 -5.47 18.25
N ARG A 204 -1.41 -5.16 17.04
CA ARG A 204 -0.82 -5.60 15.76
C ARG A 204 0.64 -5.20 15.56
N THR A 205 1.08 -4.11 16.15
CA THR A 205 2.47 -3.63 16.05
C THR A 205 3.22 -3.75 17.38
N ALA A 206 2.64 -4.46 18.35
CA ALA A 206 3.20 -4.65 19.68
C ALA A 206 3.61 -3.32 20.35
N VAL A 207 2.74 -2.29 20.26
CA VAL A 207 2.99 -0.96 20.83
C VAL A 207 3.26 -1.07 22.31
N SER A 208 4.35 -0.45 22.78
CA SER A 208 4.73 -0.46 24.19
C SER A 208 3.69 0.22 25.08
N GLU A 209 3.60 -0.17 26.36
CA GLU A 209 2.68 0.48 27.32
C GLU A 209 2.96 1.99 27.48
N ARG A 210 4.22 2.43 27.33
CA ARG A 210 4.60 3.82 27.31
C ARG A 210 3.96 4.56 26.14
N ASP A 211 4.10 3.99 24.93
CA ASP A 211 3.62 4.60 23.71
C ASP A 211 2.10 4.52 23.61
N ARG A 212 1.46 3.47 24.14
CA ARG A 212 -0.02 3.40 24.28
C ARG A 212 -0.56 4.52 25.17
N ARG A 213 0.10 4.82 26.29
CA ARG A 213 -0.31 5.96 27.15
C ARG A 213 -0.16 7.28 26.40
N GLU A 214 0.91 7.46 25.66
CA GLU A 214 1.13 8.66 24.85
C GLU A 214 0.09 8.76 23.71
N LEU A 215 -0.25 7.69 23.05
CA LEU A 215 -1.32 7.65 22.06
C LEU A 215 -2.66 8.04 22.68
N ARG A 216 -3.05 7.43 23.82
CA ARG A 216 -4.28 7.81 24.53
C ARG A 216 -4.32 9.29 24.87
N ARG A 217 -3.19 9.84 25.35
CA ARG A 217 -3.08 11.27 25.65
C ARG A 217 -3.31 12.12 24.40
N ARG A 218 -2.67 11.80 23.26
CA ARG A 218 -2.84 12.55 22.00
C ARG A 218 -4.27 12.53 21.49
N PHE A 219 -4.94 11.39 21.57
CA PHE A 219 -6.35 11.30 21.19
C PHE A 219 -7.27 12.06 22.16
N ALA A 220 -6.98 12.06 23.45
CA ALA A 220 -7.75 12.82 24.44
C ALA A 220 -7.58 14.34 24.31
N GLU A 221 -6.40 14.80 23.88
CA GLU A 221 -6.10 16.22 23.64
C GLU A 221 -6.55 16.69 22.23
N ALA A 222 -7.05 15.79 21.38
CA ALA A 222 -7.60 16.15 20.08
C ALA A 222 -8.83 17.06 20.26
N ASP A 223 -8.89 18.13 19.48
CA ASP A 223 -10.05 19.03 19.51
C ASP A 223 -11.27 18.48 18.74
N ALA A 224 -12.37 19.20 18.79
CA ALA A 224 -13.62 18.78 18.15
C ALA A 224 -13.48 18.53 16.64
N ALA A 225 -12.65 19.31 15.93
CA ALA A 225 -12.44 19.14 14.50
C ALA A 225 -11.70 17.84 14.18
N LEU A 226 -10.70 17.46 14.99
CA LEU A 226 -10.00 16.17 14.86
C LEU A 226 -10.92 15.00 15.25
N HIS A 227 -11.73 15.15 16.31
CA HIS A 227 -12.73 14.16 16.69
C HIS A 227 -13.72 13.88 15.56
N GLU A 228 -14.26 14.92 14.93
CA GLU A 228 -15.14 14.79 13.78
C GLU A 228 -14.42 14.16 12.57
N ARG A 229 -13.23 14.68 12.24
CA ARG A 229 -12.46 14.26 11.06
C ARG A 229 -12.08 12.78 11.09
N PHE A 230 -11.66 12.28 12.24
CA PHE A 230 -11.22 10.91 12.42
C PHE A 230 -12.28 10.02 13.09
N ALA A 231 -13.49 10.53 13.25
CA ALA A 231 -14.60 9.84 13.91
C ALA A 231 -14.15 9.16 15.23
N ILE A 232 -13.40 9.90 16.05
CA ILE A 232 -12.82 9.41 17.30
C ILE A 232 -13.97 9.14 18.28
N VAL A 233 -14.00 7.92 18.82
CA VAL A 233 -14.93 7.51 19.88
C VAL A 233 -14.14 7.25 21.13
N SER A 234 -14.56 7.87 22.24
CA SER A 234 -13.97 7.68 23.55
C SER A 234 -14.96 7.07 24.52
N GLY A 235 -14.47 6.19 25.41
CA GLY A 235 -15.19 5.59 26.51
C GLY A 235 -14.55 5.86 27.87
N PRO A 236 -14.93 5.13 28.90
CA PRO A 236 -14.42 5.34 30.27
C PRO A 236 -12.89 5.19 30.40
N GLU A 237 -12.27 4.36 29.56
CA GLU A 237 -10.82 4.08 29.58
C GLU A 237 -10.03 4.91 28.54
N GLY A 238 -10.65 5.92 27.95
CA GLY A 238 -10.07 6.75 26.88
C GLY A 238 -10.57 6.35 25.50
N ILE A 239 -9.71 6.51 24.47
CA ILE A 239 -10.09 6.18 23.10
C ILE A 239 -10.44 4.69 22.93
N GLU A 240 -11.57 4.44 22.29
CA GLU A 240 -12.04 3.09 21.89
C GLU A 240 -11.78 2.81 20.41
N SER A 241 -12.11 3.79 19.54
CA SER A 241 -11.98 3.59 18.10
C SER A 241 -11.85 4.91 17.34
N PHE A 242 -11.33 4.82 16.12
CA PHE A 242 -11.19 5.95 15.19
C PHE A 242 -11.16 5.46 13.73
N VAL A 243 -11.08 6.41 12.79
CA VAL A 243 -11.04 6.11 11.34
C VAL A 243 -9.85 6.82 10.70
N VAL A 244 -9.06 6.09 9.94
CA VAL A 244 -8.10 6.66 8.97
C VAL A 244 -8.62 6.39 7.57
N PRO A 245 -8.83 7.40 6.73
CA PRO A 245 -9.32 7.21 5.39
C PRO A 245 -8.25 6.56 4.52
N LYS A 246 -8.68 5.66 3.66
CA LYS A 246 -7.86 5.05 2.61
C LYS A 246 -8.34 5.49 1.24
N ARG A 247 -7.44 5.50 0.28
CA ARG A 247 -7.75 5.69 -1.12
C ARG A 247 -7.39 4.46 -1.93
N LEU A 248 -8.33 4.08 -2.76
CA LEU A 248 -8.12 3.10 -3.81
C LEU A 248 -8.01 3.84 -5.14
N PHE A 249 -7.04 3.43 -5.95
CA PHE A 249 -6.84 3.94 -7.30
C PHE A 249 -6.76 2.79 -8.29
N ARG A 250 -7.58 2.84 -9.34
CA ARG A 250 -7.38 2.07 -10.56
C ARG A 250 -6.64 2.92 -11.57
N LEU A 251 -5.50 2.43 -11.99
CA LEU A 251 -4.57 3.17 -12.82
C LEU A 251 -4.24 2.36 -14.07
N ARG A 252 -4.29 3.01 -15.23
CA ARG A 252 -3.93 2.40 -16.51
C ARG A 252 -2.58 2.93 -16.97
N LYS A 253 -1.61 2.02 -17.21
CA LYS A 253 -0.34 2.42 -17.83
C LYS A 253 -0.60 2.90 -19.25
N ARG A 254 -0.18 4.13 -19.58
CA ARG A 254 -0.28 4.66 -20.94
C ARG A 254 0.55 3.82 -21.91
N GLY A 255 0.02 3.58 -23.11
CA GLY A 255 0.78 2.99 -24.20
C GLY A 255 1.97 3.88 -24.56
N SER A 256 3.09 3.30 -24.95
CA SER A 256 4.14 4.06 -25.61
C SER A 256 3.51 4.63 -26.89
N THR A 257 3.37 5.95 -27.00
CA THR A 257 3.16 6.59 -28.31
C THR A 257 4.45 6.34 -29.08
N ALA A 258 4.45 5.27 -29.90
CA ALA A 258 5.46 5.15 -30.94
C ALA A 258 5.39 6.47 -31.72
N GLY A 259 6.45 7.25 -31.65
CA GLY A 259 6.57 8.48 -32.43
C GLY A 259 6.31 8.13 -33.90
N THR A 260 5.20 8.59 -34.43
CA THR A 260 5.06 8.76 -35.87
C THR A 260 6.11 9.78 -36.25
N ASP A 261 7.21 9.27 -36.73
CA ASP A 261 8.21 10.10 -37.44
C ASP A 261 7.52 10.71 -38.70
N PRO A 262 7.26 12.03 -38.77
CA PRO A 262 6.67 12.64 -39.94
C PRO A 262 7.78 13.09 -40.92
N GLY A 263 8.79 12.24 -41.17
CA GLY A 263 9.97 12.62 -41.90
C GLY A 263 10.43 11.58 -42.90
N ARG A 264 9.58 11.18 -43.86
CA ARG A 264 10.03 10.66 -45.13
C ARG A 264 9.08 11.13 -46.24
N ALA A 265 9.09 12.42 -46.49
CA ALA A 265 8.62 12.96 -47.78
C ALA A 265 9.60 12.52 -48.86
N ASP A 266 9.07 11.75 -49.78
CA ASP A 266 9.66 11.28 -51.04
C ASP A 266 10.31 12.44 -51.80
N GLU A 267 11.63 12.42 -51.98
CA GLU A 267 12.31 13.11 -53.06
C GLU A 267 12.35 12.16 -54.28
N ARG A 268 11.51 12.44 -55.24
CA ARG A 268 11.72 12.13 -56.66
C ARG A 268 11.30 13.31 -57.51
#